data_7de7703044d18b512b3aeee21a534deb
#
_entry.id   7de7703044d18b512b3aeee21a534deb
#
_cell.length_a   1.000
_cell.length_b   1.000
_cell.length_c   1.000
_cell.angle_alpha   90.00
_cell.angle_beta   90.00
_cell.angle_gamma   90.00
#
_symmetry.space_group_name_H-M   'P 1'
#
loop_
_entity.id
_entity.type
_entity.pdbx_description
1 polymer ?
#
loop_
_entity_poly.entity_id
_entity_poly.type
_entity_poly.pdbx_seq_one_letter_code
_entity_poly.pdbx_strand_id
1 'polypeptide(L)'
;MGNTDVGETVFFSVVIPTYNRKPILEKCLRALEAQKLTNVETRHLSSLHGYEIVLVDDGSTDGTLEWLEANKQEFPHVRVFRQNHAGPAAARNLGVEKALGDTIIFIDSDLVVTENFLQAHESALIQGKEKLGGDRFFTYGAVINTCNFDNPTSEPYKITDFSAAFFATGNVAIPKHWLEKAGLFDTRFQLYGWEDLELGVRLKNLGLKLIKCPEAVGYHWHPPFRLEQVPRLIDKEIQRGRMGVLFYQKHPTWEVRMMIQMTWLHRLLWGILSLNGILNERTMAPFLQWLINLGKPQLALEIARIFLNWYNVKGVYEAYTQMQKPA
;
A
#
# COMPACT_ATOMS: atom_id res chain seq x y z
N MET A 1 -9.32 -1.33 -47.80
CA MET A 1 -8.43 -0.50 -46.99
C MET A 1 -8.67 -0.91 -45.57
N GLY A 2 -7.83 -1.79 -45.06
CA GLY A 2 -7.97 -2.35 -43.71
C GLY A 2 -7.56 -1.30 -42.69
N ASN A 3 -8.48 -1.00 -41.79
CA ASN A 3 -8.22 -0.28 -40.55
C ASN A 3 -7.42 -1.23 -39.68
N THR A 4 -6.10 -1.12 -39.65
CA THR A 4 -5.27 -1.79 -38.65
C THR A 4 -5.59 -1.11 -37.32
N ASP A 5 -6.37 -1.81 -36.51
CA ASP A 5 -6.62 -1.48 -35.12
C ASP A 5 -5.27 -1.48 -34.39
N VAL A 6 -4.71 -0.27 -34.27
CA VAL A 6 -3.45 -0.06 -33.59
C VAL A 6 -3.76 -0.14 -32.09
N GLY A 7 -3.54 -1.31 -31.52
CA GLY A 7 -3.75 -1.54 -30.10
C GLY A 7 -3.18 -0.38 -29.26
N GLU A 8 -4.03 0.20 -28.42
CA GLU A 8 -3.63 1.25 -27.47
C GLU A 8 -2.55 0.66 -26.54
N THR A 9 -1.34 1.18 -26.65
CA THR A 9 -0.25 0.85 -25.71
C THR A 9 -0.45 1.68 -24.46
N VAL A 10 -0.56 1.02 -23.31
CA VAL A 10 -0.63 1.68 -22.01
C VAL A 10 0.78 2.02 -21.56
N PHE A 11 1.03 3.29 -21.23
CA PHE A 11 2.29 3.71 -20.62
C PHE A 11 2.11 3.80 -19.10
N PHE A 12 2.92 3.02 -18.35
CA PHE A 12 2.83 2.96 -16.91
C PHE A 12 3.81 3.91 -16.21
N SER A 13 3.32 4.58 -15.16
CA SER A 13 4.19 5.17 -14.14
C SER A 13 4.00 4.41 -12.83
N VAL A 14 5.02 3.64 -12.43
CA VAL A 14 5.04 2.93 -11.15
C VAL A 14 5.46 3.90 -10.06
N VAL A 15 4.52 4.34 -9.23
CA VAL A 15 4.74 5.32 -8.17
C VAL A 15 5.05 4.63 -6.86
N ILE A 16 6.24 4.90 -6.30
CA ILE A 16 6.77 4.25 -5.10
C ILE A 16 7.15 5.31 -4.08
N PRO A 17 6.40 5.50 -2.99
CA PRO A 17 6.85 6.29 -1.86
C PRO A 17 7.87 5.50 -1.04
N THR A 18 8.96 6.11 -0.62
CA THR A 18 9.97 5.47 0.24
C THR A 18 10.38 6.38 1.39
N TYR A 19 10.64 5.76 2.55
CA TYR A 19 11.19 6.42 3.73
C TYR A 19 11.98 5.41 4.58
N ASN A 20 13.32 5.53 4.60
CA ASN A 20 14.21 4.66 5.39
C ASN A 20 13.98 3.15 5.14
N ARG A 21 14.03 2.73 3.86
CA ARG A 21 13.76 1.35 3.40
C ARG A 21 14.83 0.79 2.46
N LYS A 22 16.03 1.40 2.43
CA LYS A 22 17.08 1.08 1.47
C LYS A 22 17.26 -0.42 1.15
N PRO A 23 17.42 -1.35 2.12
CA PRO A 23 17.78 -2.73 1.77
C PRO A 23 16.69 -3.47 0.97
N ILE A 24 15.41 -3.27 1.33
CA ILE A 24 14.31 -3.94 0.63
C ILE A 24 13.90 -3.17 -0.64
N LEU A 25 14.07 -1.85 -0.64
CA LEU A 25 13.84 -1.01 -1.83
C LEU A 25 14.75 -1.46 -2.98
N GLU A 26 16.00 -1.83 -2.72
CA GLU A 26 16.89 -2.38 -3.76
C GLU A 26 16.28 -3.61 -4.43
N LYS A 27 15.76 -4.56 -3.66
CA LYS A 27 15.08 -5.75 -4.22
C LYS A 27 13.83 -5.39 -5.00
N CYS A 28 13.05 -4.44 -4.50
CA CYS A 28 11.86 -3.92 -5.19
C CYS A 28 12.23 -3.33 -6.56
N LEU A 29 13.21 -2.43 -6.61
CA LEU A 29 13.65 -1.79 -7.86
C LEU A 29 14.26 -2.79 -8.85
N ARG A 30 15.09 -3.74 -8.39
CA ARG A 30 15.64 -4.79 -9.26
C ARG A 30 14.55 -5.67 -9.88
N ALA A 31 13.50 -6.00 -9.13
CA ALA A 31 12.37 -6.76 -9.65
C ALA A 31 11.56 -5.96 -10.69
N LEU A 32 11.47 -4.66 -10.53
CA LEU A 32 10.81 -3.78 -11.50
C LEU A 32 11.66 -3.57 -12.76
N GLU A 33 12.97 -3.40 -12.64
CA GLU A 33 13.87 -3.29 -13.79
C GLU A 33 13.93 -4.59 -14.63
N ALA A 34 13.62 -5.72 -14.02
CA ALA A 34 13.55 -7.03 -14.71
C ALA A 34 12.23 -7.26 -15.46
N GLN A 35 11.28 -6.33 -15.44
CA GLN A 35 9.98 -6.48 -16.10
C GLN A 35 10.13 -6.53 -17.63
N LYS A 36 9.35 -7.41 -18.26
CA LYS A 36 9.28 -7.57 -19.72
C LYS A 36 7.87 -7.24 -20.18
N LEU A 37 7.70 -6.17 -20.92
CA LEU A 37 6.48 -5.86 -21.63
C LEU A 37 6.63 -6.36 -23.08
N THR A 38 5.84 -7.36 -23.47
CA THR A 38 5.99 -8.09 -24.75
C THR A 38 5.41 -7.35 -25.96
N ASN A 39 4.61 -6.30 -25.76
CA ASN A 39 3.87 -5.61 -26.83
C ASN A 39 4.45 -4.26 -27.26
N VAL A 40 5.76 -4.03 -27.05
CA VAL A 40 6.42 -2.79 -27.51
C VAL A 40 6.97 -2.98 -28.92
N GLU A 41 6.10 -3.15 -29.91
CA GLU A 41 6.47 -2.79 -31.29
C GLU A 41 6.48 -1.25 -31.41
N THR A 42 7.68 -0.72 -31.26
CA THR A 42 8.15 0.55 -31.81
C THR A 42 7.12 1.67 -31.97
N ARG A 43 7.01 2.58 -31.00
CA ARG A 43 6.64 3.95 -31.27
C ARG A 43 7.66 4.93 -30.69
N HIS A 44 8.05 5.85 -31.58
CA HIS A 44 9.00 6.93 -31.46
C HIS A 44 8.79 7.83 -30.23
N LEU A 45 9.16 7.35 -29.05
CA LEU A 45 9.55 8.21 -27.94
C LEU A 45 10.83 7.59 -27.38
N SER A 46 11.92 8.28 -27.66
CA SER A 46 13.27 7.91 -27.27
C SER A 46 13.33 7.34 -25.86
N SER A 47 13.73 6.08 -25.75
CA SER A 47 14.33 5.41 -24.59
C SER A 47 13.47 4.96 -23.40
N LEU A 48 12.16 5.12 -23.34
CA LEU A 48 11.35 4.55 -22.27
C LEU A 48 10.58 3.33 -22.78
N HIS A 49 10.91 2.14 -22.30
CA HIS A 49 10.33 0.87 -22.72
C HIS A 49 8.97 0.64 -22.05
N GLY A 50 7.95 1.42 -22.39
CA GLY A 50 6.57 1.20 -21.96
C GLY A 50 6.24 1.51 -20.50
N TYR A 51 7.22 1.80 -19.64
CA TYR A 51 7.01 2.21 -18.24
C TYR A 51 8.16 3.04 -17.68
N GLU A 52 7.88 3.77 -16.61
CA GLU A 52 8.86 4.44 -15.74
C GLU A 52 8.59 4.08 -14.28
N ILE A 53 9.59 4.26 -13.43
CA ILE A 53 9.50 4.11 -11.99
C ILE A 53 9.69 5.50 -11.37
N VAL A 54 8.63 6.04 -10.79
CA VAL A 54 8.63 7.34 -10.10
C VAL A 54 8.82 7.09 -8.62
N LEU A 55 10.08 7.12 -8.18
CA LEU A 55 10.45 6.93 -6.78
C LEU A 55 10.41 8.28 -6.05
N VAL A 56 9.59 8.37 -5.01
CA VAL A 56 9.48 9.57 -4.17
C VAL A 56 10.08 9.30 -2.80
N ASP A 57 11.24 9.89 -2.53
CA ASP A 57 11.90 9.84 -1.23
C ASP A 57 11.29 10.89 -0.28
N ASP A 58 10.63 10.42 0.76
CA ASP A 58 9.97 11.25 1.76
C ASP A 58 10.92 11.66 2.91
N GLY A 59 12.16 12.03 2.56
CA GLY A 59 13.16 12.54 3.49
C GLY A 59 13.97 11.46 4.20
N SER A 60 14.36 10.39 3.50
CA SER A 60 15.20 9.32 4.06
C SER A 60 16.55 9.82 4.56
N THR A 61 17.06 9.15 5.60
CA THR A 61 18.35 9.41 6.26
C THR A 61 19.24 8.15 6.36
N ASP A 62 18.82 7.06 5.71
CA ASP A 62 19.51 5.75 5.74
C ASP A 62 20.49 5.54 4.58
N GLY A 63 20.83 6.61 3.84
CA GLY A 63 21.70 6.55 2.67
C GLY A 63 21.01 6.03 1.40
N THR A 64 19.67 6.10 1.33
CA THR A 64 18.88 5.69 0.14
C THR A 64 19.27 6.50 -1.09
N LEU A 65 19.33 7.84 -0.98
CA LEU A 65 19.62 8.70 -2.14
C LEU A 65 21.05 8.57 -2.65
N GLU A 66 22.02 8.52 -1.74
CA GLU A 66 23.43 8.33 -2.07
C GLU A 66 23.65 7.00 -2.78
N TRP A 67 22.97 5.96 -2.31
CA TRP A 67 23.02 4.65 -2.95
C TRP A 67 22.40 4.67 -4.35
N LEU A 68 21.25 5.30 -4.55
CA LEU A 68 20.59 5.42 -5.85
C LEU A 68 21.46 6.17 -6.86
N GLU A 69 22.08 7.28 -6.46
CA GLU A 69 22.95 8.04 -7.35
C GLU A 69 24.20 7.23 -7.73
N ALA A 70 24.80 6.49 -6.80
CA ALA A 70 25.97 5.65 -7.06
C ALA A 70 25.66 4.47 -8.00
N ASN A 71 24.40 4.00 -8.05
CA ASN A 71 23.98 2.84 -8.84
C ASN A 71 23.01 3.23 -9.98
N LYS A 72 22.92 4.49 -10.35
CA LYS A 72 21.94 5.01 -11.33
C LYS A 72 21.92 4.28 -12.67
N GLN A 73 23.07 3.78 -13.11
CA GLN A 73 23.18 3.02 -14.37
C GLN A 73 22.47 1.66 -14.32
N GLU A 74 22.27 1.09 -13.12
CA GLU A 74 21.57 -0.17 -12.94
C GLU A 74 20.03 0.01 -12.91
N PHE A 75 19.54 1.26 -12.82
CA PHE A 75 18.13 1.61 -12.70
C PHE A 75 17.70 2.64 -13.76
N PRO A 76 17.77 2.30 -15.06
CA PRO A 76 17.49 3.24 -16.16
C PRO A 76 16.04 3.74 -16.20
N HIS A 77 15.06 2.98 -15.66
CA HIS A 77 13.67 3.39 -15.62
C HIS A 77 13.32 4.24 -14.38
N VAL A 78 14.25 4.38 -13.40
CA VAL A 78 13.99 5.07 -12.14
C VAL A 78 14.23 6.57 -12.28
N ARG A 79 13.20 7.36 -11.96
CA ARG A 79 13.27 8.80 -11.75
C ARG A 79 13.02 9.10 -10.27
N VAL A 80 13.99 9.74 -9.62
CA VAL A 80 13.96 10.01 -8.17
C VAL A 80 13.51 11.43 -7.91
N PHE A 81 12.54 11.59 -7.02
CA PHE A 81 12.08 12.88 -6.48
C PHE A 81 12.19 12.87 -4.98
N ARG A 82 12.53 14.00 -4.39
CA ARG A 82 12.66 14.15 -2.94
C ARG A 82 11.71 15.20 -2.41
N GLN A 83 11.14 14.93 -1.24
CA GLN A 83 10.41 15.93 -0.45
C GLN A 83 10.86 15.90 1.01
N ASN A 84 10.53 16.94 1.77
CA ASN A 84 10.61 16.90 3.22
C ASN A 84 9.55 15.92 3.74
N HIS A 85 9.85 15.21 4.82
CA HIS A 85 8.96 14.19 5.38
C HIS A 85 7.55 14.76 5.62
N ALA A 86 6.60 14.29 4.82
CA ALA A 86 5.21 14.73 4.82
C ALA A 86 4.21 13.57 4.78
N GLY A 87 4.71 12.34 4.81
CA GLY A 87 3.93 11.10 4.84
C GLY A 87 3.56 10.54 3.46
N PRO A 88 3.02 9.31 3.45
CA PRO A 88 2.81 8.54 2.22
C PRO A 88 1.78 9.18 1.28
N ALA A 89 0.76 9.86 1.79
CA ALA A 89 -0.23 10.57 0.96
C ALA A 89 0.41 11.67 0.12
N ALA A 90 1.25 12.52 0.73
CA ALA A 90 1.96 13.59 0.04
C ALA A 90 2.97 13.03 -0.97
N ALA A 91 3.71 11.99 -0.60
CA ALA A 91 4.68 11.35 -1.48
C ALA A 91 4.00 10.71 -2.71
N ARG A 92 2.85 10.03 -2.54
CA ARG A 92 2.08 9.50 -3.68
C ARG A 92 1.53 10.61 -4.57
N ASN A 93 1.05 11.71 -4.01
CA ASN A 93 0.57 12.85 -4.79
C ASN A 93 1.70 13.45 -5.64
N LEU A 94 2.87 13.67 -5.05
CA LEU A 94 4.04 14.12 -5.81
C LEU A 94 4.40 13.13 -6.92
N GLY A 95 4.34 11.82 -6.63
CA GLY A 95 4.57 10.78 -7.62
C GLY A 95 3.59 10.85 -8.80
N VAL A 96 2.29 11.04 -8.54
CA VAL A 96 1.26 11.23 -9.59
C VAL A 96 1.51 12.51 -10.39
N GLU A 97 1.89 13.61 -9.72
CA GLU A 97 2.24 14.88 -10.40
C GLU A 97 3.42 14.71 -11.39
N LYS A 98 4.45 13.97 -10.97
CA LYS A 98 5.69 13.76 -11.76
C LYS A 98 5.58 12.62 -12.79
N ALA A 99 4.52 11.82 -12.71
CA ALA A 99 4.26 10.70 -13.61
C ALA A 99 4.01 11.18 -15.04
N LEU A 100 4.68 10.55 -16.00
CA LEU A 100 4.53 10.78 -17.43
C LEU A 100 3.47 9.87 -18.05
N GLY A 101 3.22 8.70 -17.43
CA GLY A 101 2.24 7.73 -17.90
C GLY A 101 0.80 8.17 -17.64
N ASP A 102 -0.08 7.70 -18.48
CA ASP A 102 -1.54 7.87 -18.35
C ASP A 102 -2.18 6.88 -17.37
N THR A 103 -1.42 5.85 -16.98
CA THR A 103 -1.82 4.86 -16.00
C THR A 103 -0.79 4.78 -14.86
N ILE A 104 -1.29 4.98 -13.64
CA ILE A 104 -0.49 4.94 -12.41
C ILE A 104 -0.59 3.55 -11.80
N ILE A 105 0.56 2.95 -11.49
CA ILE A 105 0.64 1.77 -10.63
C ILE A 105 1.21 2.20 -9.29
N PHE A 106 0.45 2.01 -8.21
CA PHE A 106 0.97 2.19 -6.86
C PHE A 106 1.47 0.86 -6.31
N ILE A 107 2.67 0.89 -5.77
CA ILE A 107 3.22 -0.17 -4.92
C ILE A 107 3.98 0.45 -3.73
N ASP A 108 4.15 -0.33 -2.68
CA ASP A 108 4.99 0.08 -1.54
C ASP A 108 6.46 -0.26 -1.80
N SER A 109 7.39 0.49 -1.19
CA SER A 109 8.84 0.32 -1.38
C SER A 109 9.41 -1.00 -0.83
N ASP A 110 8.59 -1.78 -0.15
CA ASP A 110 8.89 -3.12 0.36
C ASP A 110 8.09 -4.24 -0.33
N LEU A 111 7.55 -3.93 -1.53
CA LEU A 111 6.88 -4.91 -2.39
C LEU A 111 7.82 -5.39 -3.51
N VAL A 112 8.18 -6.67 -3.50
CA VAL A 112 8.97 -7.31 -4.57
C VAL A 112 8.02 -8.01 -5.54
N VAL A 113 8.01 -7.59 -6.81
CA VAL A 113 7.04 -8.06 -7.80
C VAL A 113 7.54 -9.25 -8.61
N THR A 114 6.63 -10.02 -9.22
CA THR A 114 6.97 -11.09 -10.16
C THR A 114 7.36 -10.55 -11.53
N GLU A 115 8.03 -11.37 -12.36
CA GLU A 115 8.53 -10.95 -13.69
C GLU A 115 7.44 -10.50 -14.67
N ASN A 116 6.21 -11.00 -14.51
CA ASN A 116 5.06 -10.67 -15.38
C ASN A 116 4.12 -9.63 -14.78
N PHE A 117 4.54 -8.93 -13.72
CA PHE A 117 3.68 -8.03 -12.93
C PHE A 117 3.04 -6.92 -13.78
N LEU A 118 3.85 -6.19 -14.55
CA LEU A 118 3.35 -5.11 -15.43
C LEU A 118 2.48 -5.66 -16.57
N GLN A 119 2.91 -6.77 -17.18
CA GLN A 119 2.15 -7.43 -18.25
C GLN A 119 0.77 -7.93 -17.77
N ALA A 120 0.68 -8.42 -16.53
CA ALA A 120 -0.58 -8.84 -15.95
C ALA A 120 -1.55 -7.67 -15.76
N HIS A 121 -1.07 -6.52 -15.23
CA HIS A 121 -1.88 -5.30 -15.15
C HIS A 121 -2.32 -4.79 -16.52
N GLU A 122 -1.41 -4.76 -17.51
CA GLU A 122 -1.73 -4.34 -18.88
C GLU A 122 -2.86 -5.19 -19.47
N SER A 123 -2.71 -6.51 -19.41
CA SER A 123 -3.72 -7.45 -19.91
C SER A 123 -5.08 -7.28 -19.22
N ALA A 124 -5.09 -7.08 -17.90
CA ALA A 124 -6.31 -6.87 -17.14
C ALA A 124 -6.98 -5.51 -17.46
N LEU A 125 -6.19 -4.45 -17.74
CA LEU A 125 -6.70 -3.15 -18.14
C LEU A 125 -7.32 -3.19 -19.54
N ILE A 126 -6.68 -3.84 -20.51
CA ILE A 126 -7.21 -4.01 -21.86
C ILE A 126 -8.53 -4.79 -21.83
N GLN A 127 -8.53 -5.98 -21.19
CA GLN A 127 -9.74 -6.81 -21.06
C GLN A 127 -10.86 -6.09 -20.30
N GLY A 128 -10.50 -5.33 -19.26
CA GLY A 128 -11.44 -4.53 -18.49
C GLY A 128 -12.11 -3.43 -19.32
N LYS A 129 -11.35 -2.74 -20.17
CA LYS A 129 -11.83 -1.71 -21.08
C LYS A 129 -12.80 -2.28 -22.11
N GLU A 130 -12.46 -3.41 -22.72
CA GLU A 130 -13.33 -4.12 -23.64
C GLU A 130 -14.66 -4.56 -22.98
N LYS A 131 -14.55 -5.21 -21.81
CA LYS A 131 -15.71 -5.74 -21.07
C LYS A 131 -16.66 -4.66 -20.57
N LEU A 132 -16.14 -3.53 -20.15
CA LEU A 132 -16.92 -2.45 -19.52
C LEU A 132 -17.31 -1.33 -20.49
N GLY A 133 -16.75 -1.34 -21.71
CA GLY A 133 -16.97 -0.30 -22.71
C GLY A 133 -16.39 1.07 -22.32
N GLY A 134 -15.31 1.09 -21.53
CA GLY A 134 -14.65 2.30 -21.07
C GLY A 134 -13.64 2.02 -19.95
N ASP A 135 -13.04 3.09 -19.39
CA ASP A 135 -11.94 3.02 -18.43
C ASP A 135 -12.31 3.35 -16.97
N ARG A 136 -13.63 3.33 -16.65
CA ARG A 136 -14.13 3.62 -15.29
C ARG A 136 -13.92 2.43 -14.35
N PHE A 137 -12.68 2.02 -14.21
CA PHE A 137 -12.25 0.93 -13.33
C PHE A 137 -10.77 1.05 -13.02
N PHE A 138 -10.30 0.20 -12.13
CA PHE A 138 -8.89 -0.02 -11.81
C PHE A 138 -8.65 -1.50 -11.57
N THR A 139 -7.40 -1.95 -11.73
CA THR A 139 -7.01 -3.33 -11.45
C THR A 139 -6.32 -3.43 -10.11
N TYR A 140 -6.57 -4.50 -9.37
CA TYR A 140 -6.00 -4.77 -8.06
C TYR A 140 -5.32 -6.14 -8.07
N GLY A 141 -4.00 -6.16 -7.90
CA GLY A 141 -3.17 -7.35 -7.93
C GLY A 141 -3.13 -8.09 -6.59
N ALA A 142 -2.51 -9.25 -6.58
CA ALA A 142 -2.30 -10.04 -5.37
C ALA A 142 -1.12 -9.50 -4.56
N VAL A 143 -1.27 -9.46 -3.23
CA VAL A 143 -0.19 -9.12 -2.29
C VAL A 143 0.00 -10.31 -1.35
N ILE A 144 1.21 -10.88 -1.34
CA ILE A 144 1.59 -12.02 -0.48
C ILE A 144 2.57 -11.51 0.58
N ASN A 145 2.25 -11.72 1.84
CA ASN A 145 3.12 -11.32 2.94
C ASN A 145 4.26 -12.32 3.13
N THR A 146 5.49 -11.83 3.21
CA THR A 146 6.69 -12.63 3.42
C THR A 146 7.62 -12.03 4.47
N CYS A 147 8.29 -12.89 5.24
CA CYS A 147 9.41 -12.50 6.11
C CYS A 147 10.77 -12.95 5.53
N ASN A 148 10.78 -13.61 4.38
CA ASN A 148 12.00 -14.09 3.73
C ASN A 148 12.66 -12.94 2.97
N PHE A 149 13.71 -12.37 3.55
CA PHE A 149 14.45 -11.28 2.91
C PHE A 149 15.27 -11.75 1.71
N ASP A 150 15.89 -12.93 1.80
CA ASP A 150 16.82 -13.43 0.78
C ASP A 150 16.09 -13.85 -0.49
N ASN A 151 14.94 -14.52 -0.34
CA ASN A 151 14.06 -14.92 -1.44
C ASN A 151 12.60 -14.53 -1.16
N PRO A 152 12.23 -13.25 -1.32
CA PRO A 152 10.89 -12.77 -0.98
C PRO A 152 9.77 -13.46 -1.78
N THR A 153 10.05 -13.87 -3.01
CA THR A 153 9.07 -14.46 -3.94
C THR A 153 8.82 -15.96 -3.73
N SER A 154 9.39 -16.56 -2.68
CA SER A 154 9.27 -18.00 -2.41
C SER A 154 8.02 -18.42 -1.63
N GLU A 155 7.29 -17.47 -1.04
CA GLU A 155 6.15 -17.78 -0.18
C GLU A 155 4.90 -18.08 -0.99
N PRO A 156 4.13 -19.13 -0.64
CA PRO A 156 2.83 -19.38 -1.25
C PRO A 156 1.78 -18.40 -0.72
N TYR A 157 0.74 -18.15 -1.51
CA TYR A 157 -0.44 -17.39 -1.08
C TYR A 157 -1.12 -18.08 0.12
N LYS A 158 -1.45 -17.30 1.15
CA LYS A 158 -2.15 -17.73 2.37
C LYS A 158 -3.51 -17.03 2.46
N ILE A 159 -4.46 -17.64 3.14
CA ILE A 159 -5.79 -17.06 3.33
C ILE A 159 -5.72 -15.69 4.06
N THR A 160 -4.68 -15.49 4.87
CA THR A 160 -4.39 -14.23 5.57
C THR A 160 -3.92 -13.10 4.64
N ASP A 161 -3.55 -13.41 3.39
CA ASP A 161 -3.16 -12.43 2.38
C ASP A 161 -4.37 -11.84 1.64
N PHE A 162 -5.57 -12.38 1.89
CA PHE A 162 -6.80 -11.86 1.31
C PHE A 162 -7.08 -10.43 1.80
N SER A 163 -7.29 -9.52 0.85
CA SER A 163 -7.75 -8.15 1.12
C SER A 163 -9.16 -7.93 0.60
N ALA A 164 -10.03 -7.41 1.47
CA ALA A 164 -11.37 -6.94 1.11
C ALA A 164 -11.41 -5.44 0.79
N ALA A 165 -10.28 -4.75 0.81
CA ALA A 165 -10.21 -3.32 0.49
C ALA A 165 -10.68 -3.06 -0.94
N PHE A 166 -11.51 -2.02 -1.13
CA PHE A 166 -11.92 -1.60 -2.47
C PHE A 166 -10.74 -0.99 -3.23
N PHE A 167 -9.95 -0.14 -2.57
CA PHE A 167 -8.75 0.46 -3.13
C PHE A 167 -7.64 0.44 -2.06
N ALA A 168 -6.49 -0.12 -2.38
CA ALA A 168 -5.32 -0.11 -1.50
C ALA A 168 -4.06 0.00 -2.35
N THR A 169 -3.15 0.89 -1.96
CA THR A 169 -2.00 1.31 -2.75
C THR A 169 -0.83 0.33 -2.77
N GLY A 170 -0.97 -0.80 -2.10
CA GLY A 170 0.08 -1.83 -2.11
C GLY A 170 0.26 -2.55 -3.45
N ASN A 171 -0.79 -2.61 -4.31
CA ASN A 171 -0.71 -3.21 -5.64
C ASN A 171 -1.97 -2.86 -6.46
N VAL A 172 -1.98 -1.70 -7.09
CA VAL A 172 -3.14 -1.22 -7.87
C VAL A 172 -2.71 -0.43 -9.08
N ALA A 173 -3.36 -0.66 -10.24
CA ALA A 173 -3.18 0.15 -11.44
C ALA A 173 -4.47 0.86 -11.80
N ILE A 174 -4.39 2.19 -12.02
CA ILE A 174 -5.54 3.08 -12.25
C ILE A 174 -5.19 4.16 -13.29
N PRO A 175 -6.09 4.50 -14.23
CA PRO A 175 -5.88 5.64 -15.11
C PRO A 175 -5.72 6.94 -14.32
N LYS A 176 -4.67 7.71 -14.62
CA LYS A 176 -4.25 8.91 -13.88
C LYS A 176 -5.38 9.94 -13.71
N HIS A 177 -6.15 10.17 -14.78
CA HIS A 177 -7.24 11.15 -14.76
C HIS A 177 -8.34 10.84 -13.71
N TRP A 178 -8.54 9.57 -13.33
CA TRP A 178 -9.49 9.22 -12.26
C TRP A 178 -8.97 9.61 -10.88
N LEU A 179 -7.64 9.55 -10.65
CA LEU A 179 -7.02 10.06 -9.42
C LEU A 179 -7.16 11.57 -9.34
N GLU A 180 -6.89 12.27 -10.43
CA GLU A 180 -7.04 13.73 -10.53
C GLU A 180 -8.49 14.16 -10.32
N LYS A 181 -9.44 13.48 -10.96
CA LYS A 181 -10.88 13.72 -10.79
C LYS A 181 -11.37 13.45 -9.37
N ALA A 182 -10.78 12.46 -8.69
CA ALA A 182 -11.08 12.19 -7.28
C ALA A 182 -10.43 13.20 -6.33
N GLY A 183 -9.49 14.03 -6.77
CA GLY A 183 -8.77 15.04 -5.98
C GLY A 183 -7.56 14.50 -5.24
N LEU A 184 -6.95 13.40 -5.73
CA LEU A 184 -5.74 12.77 -5.21
C LEU A 184 -5.88 12.31 -3.74
N PHE A 185 -4.77 11.98 -3.08
CA PHE A 185 -4.78 11.63 -1.66
C PHE A 185 -4.94 12.88 -0.78
N ASP A 186 -5.72 12.77 0.28
CA ASP A 186 -5.86 13.85 1.25
C ASP A 186 -4.64 13.90 2.19
N THR A 187 -3.84 14.94 2.05
CA THR A 187 -2.60 15.13 2.82
C THR A 187 -2.82 15.42 4.30
N ARG A 188 -4.07 15.58 4.76
CA ARG A 188 -4.39 15.63 6.20
C ARG A 188 -4.19 14.30 6.91
N PHE A 189 -4.16 13.19 6.17
CA PHE A 189 -3.73 11.88 6.68
C PHE A 189 -2.20 11.84 6.79
N GLN A 190 -1.67 12.55 7.79
CA GLN A 190 -0.23 12.67 8.03
C GLN A 190 0.35 11.52 8.85
N LEU A 191 -0.50 10.81 9.62
CA LEU A 191 -0.14 9.66 10.41
C LEU A 191 -0.47 8.37 9.66
N TYR A 192 -0.24 7.23 10.28
CA TYR A 192 -0.40 5.93 9.66
C TYR A 192 -1.85 5.55 9.37
N GLY A 193 -2.15 5.27 8.11
CA GLY A 193 -3.33 4.53 7.65
C GLY A 193 -4.52 5.39 7.19
N TRP A 194 -5.38 4.74 6.43
CA TRP A 194 -6.68 5.17 5.90
C TRP A 194 -6.68 6.10 4.69
N GLU A 195 -5.55 6.68 4.28
CA GLU A 195 -5.46 7.60 3.15
C GLU A 195 -5.90 6.95 1.82
N ASP A 196 -5.58 5.68 1.64
CA ASP A 196 -5.93 4.89 0.46
C ASP A 196 -7.41 4.46 0.47
N LEU A 197 -7.92 4.00 1.61
CA LEU A 197 -9.31 3.63 1.74
C LEU A 197 -10.25 4.85 1.64
N GLU A 198 -9.82 6.02 2.12
CA GLU A 198 -10.54 7.27 1.96
C GLU A 198 -10.63 7.67 0.48
N LEU A 199 -9.52 7.62 -0.26
CA LEU A 199 -9.52 7.82 -1.71
C LEU A 199 -10.40 6.77 -2.40
N GLY A 200 -10.36 5.51 -1.94
CA GLY A 200 -11.21 4.43 -2.42
C GLY A 200 -12.71 4.74 -2.33
N VAL A 201 -13.16 5.38 -1.24
CA VAL A 201 -14.56 5.83 -1.11
C VAL A 201 -14.90 6.88 -2.16
N ARG A 202 -14.02 7.84 -2.42
CA ARG A 202 -14.24 8.86 -3.47
C ARG A 202 -14.27 8.26 -4.86
N LEU A 203 -13.37 7.32 -5.17
CA LEU A 203 -13.36 6.58 -6.44
C LEU A 203 -14.62 5.73 -6.62
N LYS A 204 -15.09 5.06 -5.56
CA LYS A 204 -16.35 4.31 -5.56
C LYS A 204 -17.55 5.22 -5.85
N ASN A 205 -17.57 6.40 -5.25
CA ASN A 205 -18.63 7.41 -5.49
C ASN A 205 -18.60 7.99 -6.92
N LEU A 206 -17.44 8.01 -7.58
CA LEU A 206 -17.31 8.31 -9.00
C LEU A 206 -17.76 7.16 -9.91
N GLY A 207 -18.16 6.02 -9.34
CA GLY A 207 -18.66 4.85 -10.04
C GLY A 207 -17.56 3.93 -10.60
N LEU A 208 -16.31 4.04 -10.13
CA LEU A 208 -15.26 3.13 -10.55
C LEU A 208 -15.57 1.70 -10.07
N LYS A 209 -15.14 0.75 -10.87
CA LYS A 209 -15.22 -0.68 -10.55
C LYS A 209 -13.84 -1.25 -10.24
N LEU A 210 -13.78 -2.17 -9.29
CA LEU A 210 -12.59 -2.96 -9.01
C LEU A 210 -12.58 -4.18 -9.94
N ILE A 211 -11.46 -4.40 -10.65
CA ILE A 211 -11.16 -5.64 -11.37
C ILE A 211 -9.98 -6.31 -10.67
N LYS A 212 -10.17 -7.53 -10.16
CA LYS A 212 -9.07 -8.29 -9.58
C LYS A 212 -8.15 -8.83 -10.67
N CYS A 213 -6.86 -8.71 -10.44
CA CYS A 213 -5.78 -9.17 -11.30
C CYS A 213 -4.84 -10.07 -10.48
N PRO A 214 -5.23 -11.33 -10.18
CA PRO A 214 -4.46 -12.22 -9.33
C PRO A 214 -3.09 -12.60 -9.90
N GLU A 215 -2.88 -12.44 -11.20
CA GLU A 215 -1.63 -12.68 -11.91
C GLU A 215 -0.58 -11.60 -11.66
N ALA A 216 -1.00 -10.36 -11.30
CA ALA A 216 -0.11 -9.29 -10.88
C ALA A 216 0.29 -9.49 -9.41
N VAL A 217 1.31 -10.30 -9.17
CA VAL A 217 1.71 -10.70 -7.81
C VAL A 217 2.84 -9.82 -7.30
N GLY A 218 2.68 -9.30 -6.09
CA GLY A 218 3.72 -8.64 -5.32
C GLY A 218 3.88 -9.29 -3.94
N TYR A 219 5.13 -9.40 -3.50
CA TYR A 219 5.51 -9.97 -2.20
C TYR A 219 5.90 -8.84 -1.26
N HIS A 220 5.05 -8.62 -0.26
CA HIS A 220 5.23 -7.55 0.72
C HIS A 220 6.09 -8.05 1.87
N TRP A 221 7.33 -7.55 1.92
CA TRP A 221 8.28 -7.98 2.93
C TRP A 221 8.07 -7.27 4.27
N HIS A 222 8.05 -8.07 5.31
CA HIS A 222 8.05 -7.60 6.69
C HIS A 222 9.17 -8.30 7.47
N PRO A 223 9.94 -7.58 8.30
CA PRO A 223 10.89 -8.24 9.16
C PRO A 223 10.16 -9.20 10.12
N PRO A 224 10.78 -10.34 10.48
CA PRO A 224 10.22 -11.21 11.50
C PRO A 224 9.88 -10.45 12.79
N PHE A 225 8.78 -10.79 13.42
CA PHE A 225 8.30 -10.10 14.63
C PHE A 225 9.30 -10.29 15.79
N ARG A 226 9.60 -9.19 16.49
CA ARG A 226 10.44 -9.14 17.69
C ARG A 226 9.78 -8.23 18.72
N LEU A 227 10.03 -8.49 20.03
CA LEU A 227 9.43 -7.71 21.10
C LEU A 227 9.84 -6.24 21.10
N GLU A 228 11.05 -5.93 20.64
CA GLU A 228 11.53 -4.54 20.53
C GLU A 228 10.69 -3.68 19.57
N GLN A 229 9.91 -4.31 18.69
CA GLN A 229 9.01 -3.63 17.74
C GLN A 229 7.67 -3.24 18.38
N VAL A 230 7.30 -3.85 19.51
CA VAL A 230 5.97 -3.69 20.11
C VAL A 230 5.61 -2.24 20.43
N PRO A 231 6.50 -1.42 21.03
CA PRO A 231 6.18 0.00 21.28
C PRO A 231 5.81 0.76 19.98
N ARG A 232 6.56 0.52 18.91
CA ARG A 232 6.28 1.12 17.59
C ARG A 232 4.97 0.61 16.98
N LEU A 233 4.64 -0.66 17.17
CA LEU A 233 3.37 -1.22 16.70
C LEU A 233 2.18 -0.62 17.46
N ILE A 234 2.29 -0.44 18.77
CA ILE A 234 1.27 0.23 19.59
C ILE A 234 1.06 1.66 19.09
N ASP A 235 2.14 2.42 18.89
CA ASP A 235 2.05 3.78 18.39
C ASP A 235 1.37 3.84 17.02
N LYS A 236 1.71 2.94 16.10
CA LYS A 236 1.02 2.79 14.81
C LYS A 236 -0.48 2.54 14.95
N GLU A 237 -0.89 1.67 15.86
CA GLU A 237 -2.31 1.37 16.06
C GLU A 237 -3.07 2.56 16.69
N ILE A 238 -2.43 3.33 17.58
CA ILE A 238 -3.01 4.58 18.10
C ILE A 238 -3.14 5.62 16.98
N GLN A 239 -2.12 5.79 16.16
CA GLN A 239 -2.15 6.70 15.00
C GLN A 239 -3.25 6.29 14.02
N ARG A 240 -3.37 4.99 13.72
CA ARG A 240 -4.41 4.44 12.87
C ARG A 240 -5.81 4.74 13.44
N GLY A 241 -5.99 4.60 14.76
CA GLY A 241 -7.22 4.98 15.43
C GLY A 241 -7.59 6.45 15.23
N ARG A 242 -6.62 7.35 15.40
CA ARG A 242 -6.80 8.80 15.20
C ARG A 242 -7.15 9.14 13.74
N MET A 243 -6.42 8.59 12.78
CA MET A 243 -6.71 8.81 11.36
C MET A 243 -8.04 8.19 10.94
N GLY A 244 -8.47 7.10 11.59
CA GLY A 244 -9.80 6.53 11.40
C GLY A 244 -10.93 7.51 11.76
N VAL A 245 -10.76 8.29 12.81
CA VAL A 245 -11.75 9.33 13.17
C VAL A 245 -11.79 10.44 12.11
N LEU A 246 -10.64 10.87 11.58
CA LEU A 246 -10.59 11.81 10.45
C LEU A 246 -11.32 11.23 9.21
N PHE A 247 -11.12 9.95 8.93
CA PHE A 247 -11.83 9.26 7.86
C PHE A 247 -13.35 9.30 8.08
N TYR A 248 -13.81 9.02 9.30
CA TYR A 248 -15.24 9.09 9.63
C TYR A 248 -15.80 10.52 9.57
N GLN A 249 -15.03 11.53 9.94
CA GLN A 249 -15.45 12.94 9.78
C GLN A 249 -15.77 13.29 8.33
N LYS A 250 -14.94 12.80 7.39
CA LYS A 250 -15.13 13.06 5.96
C LYS A 250 -16.28 12.24 5.36
N HIS A 251 -16.45 11.01 5.83
CA HIS A 251 -17.45 10.06 5.33
C HIS A 251 -18.20 9.43 6.52
N PRO A 252 -19.19 10.13 7.12
CA PRO A 252 -19.88 9.68 8.33
C PRO A 252 -20.91 8.58 8.03
N THR A 253 -20.44 7.46 7.46
CA THR A 253 -21.25 6.29 7.11
C THR A 253 -21.09 5.15 8.10
N TRP A 254 -22.06 4.24 8.15
CA TRP A 254 -21.94 3.02 8.93
C TRP A 254 -20.81 2.13 8.44
N GLU A 255 -20.59 2.07 7.12
CA GLU A 255 -19.49 1.33 6.51
C GLU A 255 -18.14 1.79 7.06
N VAL A 256 -17.88 3.10 7.09
CA VAL A 256 -16.64 3.67 7.64
C VAL A 256 -16.54 3.40 9.15
N ARG A 257 -17.64 3.53 9.91
CA ARG A 257 -17.62 3.17 11.34
C ARG A 257 -17.21 1.72 11.60
N MET A 258 -17.68 0.80 10.77
CA MET A 258 -17.26 -0.61 10.83
C MET A 258 -15.79 -0.78 10.49
N MET A 259 -15.31 -0.14 9.41
CA MET A 259 -13.91 -0.23 8.97
C MET A 259 -12.93 0.23 10.05
N ILE A 260 -13.21 1.39 10.68
CA ILE A 260 -12.33 1.96 11.70
C ILE A 260 -12.55 1.38 13.09
N GLN A 261 -13.38 0.34 13.22
CA GLN A 261 -13.73 -0.32 14.49
C GLN A 261 -14.39 0.62 15.53
N MET A 262 -15.12 1.66 15.09
CA MET A 262 -15.79 2.64 15.94
C MET A 262 -17.22 2.19 16.29
N THR A 263 -17.42 0.96 16.70
CA THR A 263 -18.71 0.45 17.16
C THR A 263 -18.60 -0.14 18.56
N TRP A 264 -19.72 -0.15 19.31
CA TRP A 264 -19.75 -0.76 20.64
C TRP A 264 -19.39 -2.25 20.62
N LEU A 265 -19.72 -2.96 19.52
CA LEU A 265 -19.35 -4.36 19.32
C LEU A 265 -17.83 -4.56 19.27
N HIS A 266 -17.11 -3.73 18.52
CA HIS A 266 -15.64 -3.81 18.48
C HIS A 266 -15.03 -3.49 19.85
N ARG A 267 -15.57 -2.49 20.57
CA ARG A 267 -15.12 -2.16 21.92
C ARG A 267 -15.34 -3.31 22.89
N LEU A 268 -16.51 -3.95 22.81
CA LEU A 268 -16.83 -5.12 23.63
C LEU A 268 -15.92 -6.31 23.27
N LEU A 269 -15.80 -6.63 21.98
CA LEU A 269 -14.98 -7.74 21.49
C LEU A 269 -13.52 -7.61 21.96
N TRP A 270 -12.89 -6.49 21.66
CA TRP A 270 -11.48 -6.29 22.02
C TRP A 270 -11.29 -6.07 23.52
N GLY A 271 -12.28 -5.53 24.21
CA GLY A 271 -12.31 -5.47 25.67
C GLY A 271 -12.32 -6.86 26.29
N ILE A 272 -13.17 -7.76 25.83
CA ILE A 272 -13.21 -9.16 26.34
C ILE A 272 -11.90 -9.87 25.98
N LEU A 273 -11.46 -9.84 24.71
CA LEU A 273 -10.26 -10.54 24.27
C LEU A 273 -8.99 -10.06 24.97
N SER A 274 -8.89 -8.77 25.26
CA SER A 274 -7.74 -8.19 25.99
C SER A 274 -7.91 -8.20 27.50
N LEU A 275 -9.03 -8.73 28.02
CA LEU A 275 -9.42 -8.62 29.42
C LEU A 275 -9.39 -7.16 29.91
N ASN A 276 -10.01 -6.27 29.14
CA ASN A 276 -10.00 -4.81 29.35
C ASN A 276 -8.58 -4.20 29.46
N GLY A 277 -7.62 -4.77 28.72
CA GLY A 277 -6.23 -4.30 28.67
C GLY A 277 -5.30 -4.92 29.72
N ILE A 278 -5.75 -5.93 30.46
CA ILE A 278 -4.87 -6.75 31.33
C ILE A 278 -3.85 -7.48 30.43
N LEU A 279 -4.32 -8.05 29.31
CA LEU A 279 -3.44 -8.59 28.29
C LEU A 279 -2.88 -7.41 27.49
N ASN A 280 -1.63 -7.05 27.75
CA ASN A 280 -0.91 -5.94 27.17
C ASN A 280 0.55 -6.31 26.90
N GLU A 281 1.34 -5.37 26.39
CA GLU A 281 2.73 -5.56 26.03
C GLU A 281 3.61 -6.07 27.18
N ARG A 282 3.28 -5.73 28.45
CA ARG A 282 4.06 -6.15 29.61
C ARG A 282 3.69 -7.55 30.07
N THR A 283 2.39 -7.80 30.20
CA THR A 283 1.88 -9.08 30.72
C THR A 283 2.07 -10.22 29.72
N MET A 284 2.03 -9.90 28.41
CA MET A 284 2.19 -10.89 27.34
C MET A 284 3.65 -11.10 26.92
N ALA A 285 4.57 -10.18 27.24
CA ALA A 285 5.97 -10.26 26.80
C ALA A 285 6.64 -11.61 27.05
N PRO A 286 6.56 -12.25 28.23
CA PRO A 286 7.22 -13.54 28.47
C PRO A 286 6.69 -14.65 27.56
N PHE A 287 5.38 -14.68 27.32
CA PHE A 287 4.73 -15.66 26.47
C PHE A 287 5.08 -15.44 24.98
N LEU A 288 5.07 -14.20 24.52
CA LEU A 288 5.44 -13.85 23.16
C LEU A 288 6.93 -14.18 22.90
N GLN A 289 7.82 -13.90 23.88
CA GLN A 289 9.23 -14.24 23.77
C GLN A 289 9.44 -15.75 23.70
N TRP A 290 8.68 -16.52 24.47
CA TRP A 290 8.72 -17.98 24.40
C TRP A 290 8.34 -18.50 23.01
N LEU A 291 7.29 -17.96 22.39
CA LEU A 291 6.90 -18.30 21.01
C LEU A 291 7.98 -17.94 19.99
N ILE A 292 8.59 -16.75 20.12
CA ILE A 292 9.69 -16.30 19.25
C ILE A 292 10.87 -17.27 19.36
N ASN A 293 11.23 -17.67 20.59
CA ASN A 293 12.34 -18.61 20.83
C ASN A 293 12.05 -20.02 20.28
N LEU A 294 10.75 -20.39 20.14
CA LEU A 294 10.31 -21.62 19.45
C LEU A 294 10.33 -21.48 17.90
N GLY A 295 10.84 -20.38 17.36
CA GLY A 295 10.86 -20.14 15.92
C GLY A 295 9.48 -19.81 15.33
N LYS A 296 8.53 -19.33 16.14
CA LYS A 296 7.15 -18.99 15.74
C LYS A 296 6.84 -17.49 15.88
N PRO A 297 7.66 -16.57 15.30
CA PRO A 297 7.46 -15.14 15.46
C PRO A 297 6.13 -14.66 14.86
N GLN A 298 5.65 -15.30 13.78
CA GLN A 298 4.40 -14.93 13.14
C GLN A 298 3.19 -15.24 14.04
N LEU A 299 3.20 -16.40 14.72
CA LEU A 299 2.17 -16.73 15.69
C LEU A 299 2.19 -15.76 16.89
N ALA A 300 3.39 -15.37 17.33
CA ALA A 300 3.53 -14.36 18.38
C ALA A 300 2.92 -13.01 17.96
N LEU A 301 3.11 -12.58 16.71
CA LEU A 301 2.48 -11.37 16.18
C LEU A 301 0.96 -11.48 16.13
N GLU A 302 0.41 -12.61 15.65
CA GLU A 302 -1.05 -12.82 15.61
C GLU A 302 -1.68 -12.73 17.01
N ILE A 303 -1.00 -13.29 18.03
CA ILE A 303 -1.45 -13.18 19.42
C ILE A 303 -1.32 -11.74 19.94
N ALA A 304 -0.21 -11.05 19.61
CA ALA A 304 -0.01 -9.65 19.99
C ALA A 304 -1.09 -8.73 19.41
N ARG A 305 -1.68 -9.07 18.26
CA ARG A 305 -2.80 -8.32 17.66
C ARG A 305 -4.01 -8.16 18.59
N ILE A 306 -4.17 -9.02 19.59
CA ILE A 306 -5.24 -8.90 20.58
C ILE A 306 -5.14 -7.57 21.32
N PHE A 307 -3.99 -7.27 21.92
CA PHE A 307 -3.81 -6.01 22.62
C PHE A 307 -3.52 -4.83 21.67
N LEU A 308 -2.91 -5.07 20.51
CA LEU A 308 -2.71 -4.04 19.50
C LEU A 308 -4.06 -3.49 19.01
N ASN A 309 -5.04 -4.35 18.70
CA ASN A 309 -6.38 -3.89 18.33
C ASN A 309 -7.10 -3.18 19.50
N TRP A 310 -6.83 -3.57 20.74
CA TRP A 310 -7.34 -2.84 21.90
C TRP A 310 -6.81 -1.39 21.93
N TYR A 311 -5.52 -1.19 21.68
CA TYR A 311 -4.92 0.14 21.55
C TYR A 311 -5.52 0.94 20.37
N ASN A 312 -5.78 0.29 19.24
CA ASN A 312 -6.47 0.93 18.12
C ASN A 312 -7.85 1.44 18.53
N VAL A 313 -8.68 0.57 19.09
CA VAL A 313 -10.04 0.94 19.52
C VAL A 313 -10.02 2.04 20.59
N LYS A 314 -9.10 1.99 21.56
CA LYS A 314 -8.93 3.09 22.52
C LYS A 314 -8.57 4.40 21.81
N GLY A 315 -7.60 4.37 20.90
CA GLY A 315 -7.20 5.53 20.09
C GLY A 315 -8.36 6.13 19.30
N VAL A 316 -9.22 5.30 18.70
CA VAL A 316 -10.45 5.74 18.01
C VAL A 316 -11.38 6.48 18.97
N TYR A 317 -11.70 5.90 20.12
CA TYR A 317 -12.66 6.52 21.06
C TYR A 317 -12.11 7.78 21.74
N GLU A 318 -10.81 7.80 22.06
CA GLU A 318 -10.13 8.98 22.60
C GLU A 318 -10.16 10.15 21.58
N ALA A 319 -9.78 9.88 20.33
CA ALA A 319 -9.79 10.89 19.27
C ALA A 319 -11.23 11.38 18.99
N TYR A 320 -12.20 10.48 18.95
CA TYR A 320 -13.60 10.84 18.72
C TYR A 320 -14.16 11.71 19.86
N THR A 321 -13.82 11.39 21.13
CA THR A 321 -14.24 12.20 22.28
C THR A 321 -13.58 13.58 22.29
N GLN A 322 -12.31 13.67 21.89
CA GLN A 322 -11.61 14.96 21.78
C GLN A 322 -12.25 15.86 20.71
N MET A 323 -12.66 15.26 19.59
CA MET A 323 -13.35 15.97 18.51
C MET A 323 -14.70 16.56 18.92
N GLN A 324 -15.41 15.93 19.84
CA GLN A 324 -16.73 16.38 20.31
C GLN A 324 -16.68 17.49 21.36
N LYS A 325 -15.51 17.77 21.91
CA LYS A 325 -15.34 18.88 22.85
C LYS A 325 -15.41 20.20 22.09
N PRO A 326 -16.24 21.17 22.51
CA PRO A 326 -16.22 22.51 21.96
C PRO A 326 -14.83 23.14 22.16
N ALA A 327 -14.35 23.85 21.14
CA ALA A 327 -13.10 24.59 21.16
C ALA A 327 -13.13 25.73 22.17
#